data_f22241929439a335ad550c40a6a8a81c
#
_entry.id   f22241929439a335ad550c40a6a8a81c
#
_cell.length_a   1.000
_cell.length_b   1.000
_cell.length_c   1.000
_cell.angle_alpha   90.00
_cell.angle_beta   90.00
_cell.angle_gamma   90.00
#
_symmetry.space_group_name_H-M   'P 1'
#
loop_
_entity.id
_entity.type
_entity.pdbx_description
1 polymer ?
#
loop_
_entity_poly.entity_id
_entity_poly.type
_entity_poly.pdbx_seq_one_letter_code
_entity_poly.pdbx_strand_id
1 'polypeptide(L)'
;MPNITDLPNELLLWIVSHLDGSALFALAKSCKDLDFKLQPSTWKYNIRFQNSNLLHLAVKYDNVGLADALLQHNANINAFYRGKTPLMRALKYSSAAVRELLLSHRDLDINIQNQARDSALSYAIHYGSSSIIKSVLAHRAASVDIKHKYGRTALHLAVFAGRIGFVQLLLLSGSDPNLEDDSGQSAWSWACRINRPVMKTIFINGPDCEVYLGARNAQDSELPLHEAVLHGSIDAVKWRLRQKRLNLGIQDRKGYTPLHLAVQSRRLEVVNLILGHPLANVNCKDKDGNTPLWLSTYSSCDEITERLLAENDIDVNFVGGRGRLEAPSTSLHHAAMRLDTIPLRQLLAVPGIALNLCVAGHSPISVAAYHGHVKTVACLLSMEGVEINGRGLIDPPICRAVSHGHLDVVRLLVQQGARLNVNESTVATHDTALCIAARGGDLEMVRELLRHGRIDVNLRNQWFEDPLMLAVRGGHFSIVDALVANPRLTHFSLRRSLDLAKDYCIQKAIRSRICDDNTTKKLLKRSPRRVFDRL
;
A
#
# COMPACT_ATOMS: atom_id res chain seq x y z
N MET A 1 68.76 -43.68 3.31
CA MET A 1 67.60 -43.67 4.22
C MET A 1 66.69 -44.83 3.79
N PRO A 2 66.26 -45.68 4.70
CA PRO A 2 65.31 -46.74 4.32
C PRO A 2 64.05 -46.12 3.76
N ASN A 3 63.61 -46.61 2.62
CA ASN A 3 62.38 -46.14 1.97
C ASN A 3 61.18 -46.49 2.87
N ILE A 4 60.25 -45.57 3.04
CA ILE A 4 59.02 -45.78 3.83
C ILE A 4 58.23 -47.00 3.33
N THR A 5 58.46 -47.41 2.07
CA THR A 5 57.96 -48.67 1.44
C THR A 5 58.54 -49.90 1.99
N ASP A 6 59.66 -49.87 2.70
CA ASP A 6 60.34 -51.02 3.27
C ASP A 6 59.86 -51.33 4.70
N LEU A 7 58.95 -50.54 5.25
CA LEU A 7 58.37 -50.77 6.57
C LEU A 7 57.38 -51.92 6.55
N PRO A 8 57.32 -52.74 7.65
CA PRO A 8 56.32 -53.79 7.82
C PRO A 8 54.90 -53.22 7.73
N ASN A 9 53.97 -53.96 7.17
CA ASN A 9 52.57 -53.53 6.98
C ASN A 9 51.89 -53.07 8.28
N GLU A 10 52.27 -53.61 9.41
CA GLU A 10 51.73 -53.23 10.75
C GLU A 10 52.16 -51.81 11.15
N LEU A 11 53.42 -51.43 10.90
CA LEU A 11 53.91 -50.08 11.14
C LEU A 11 53.39 -49.09 10.16
N LEU A 12 53.20 -49.43 8.90
CA LEU A 12 52.53 -48.60 7.90
C LEU A 12 51.05 -48.33 8.28
N LEU A 13 50.34 -49.35 8.77
CA LEU A 13 48.98 -49.24 9.28
C LEU A 13 48.92 -48.33 10.51
N TRP A 14 49.87 -48.42 11.42
CA TRP A 14 49.95 -47.56 12.59
C TRP A 14 50.22 -46.09 12.20
N ILE A 15 51.14 -45.81 11.29
CA ILE A 15 51.41 -44.47 10.74
C ILE A 15 50.16 -43.94 10.07
N VAL A 16 49.47 -44.72 9.23
CA VAL A 16 48.23 -44.36 8.55
C VAL A 16 47.11 -44.04 9.52
N SER A 17 47.03 -44.73 10.66
CA SER A 17 46.01 -44.47 11.67
C SER A 17 46.19 -43.16 12.43
N HIS A 18 47.40 -42.59 12.45
CA HIS A 18 47.75 -41.37 13.17
C HIS A 18 47.92 -40.14 12.26
N LEU A 19 47.93 -40.33 10.92
CA LEU A 19 48.00 -39.24 9.97
C LEU A 19 46.58 -38.67 9.68
N ASP A 20 46.46 -37.35 9.63
CA ASP A 20 45.25 -36.74 9.10
C ASP A 20 45.11 -37.06 7.59
N GLY A 21 43.91 -36.93 7.06
CA GLY A 21 43.64 -37.26 5.65
C GLY A 21 44.52 -36.46 4.66
N SER A 22 45.02 -35.27 5.02
CA SER A 22 45.88 -34.45 4.16
C SER A 22 47.33 -34.97 4.12
N ALA A 23 47.85 -35.37 5.25
CA ALA A 23 49.19 -36.00 5.37
C ALA A 23 49.21 -37.38 4.70
N LEU A 24 48.13 -38.12 4.83
CA LEU A 24 47.94 -39.43 4.19
C LEU A 24 47.90 -39.31 2.67
N PHE A 25 47.23 -38.33 2.14
CA PHE A 25 47.18 -38.06 0.71
C PHE A 25 48.51 -37.53 0.16
N ALA A 26 49.20 -36.67 0.90
CA ALA A 26 50.54 -36.21 0.55
C ALA A 26 51.54 -37.39 0.50
N LEU A 27 51.44 -38.33 1.46
CA LEU A 27 52.24 -39.56 1.52
C LEU A 27 51.93 -40.47 0.30
N ALA A 28 50.66 -40.72 -0.01
CA ALA A 28 50.25 -41.49 -1.17
C ALA A 28 50.66 -40.86 -2.52
N LYS A 29 50.65 -39.54 -2.63
CA LYS A 29 51.08 -38.80 -3.83
C LYS A 29 52.60 -38.83 -4.03
N SER A 30 53.37 -38.88 -2.94
CA SER A 30 54.85 -38.85 -3.00
C SER A 30 55.48 -40.18 -3.39
N CYS A 31 54.68 -41.31 -3.31
CA CYS A 31 55.23 -42.63 -3.53
C CYS A 31 54.20 -43.56 -4.20
N LYS A 32 54.34 -43.75 -5.53
CA LYS A 32 53.45 -44.62 -6.32
C LYS A 32 53.42 -46.08 -5.80
N ASP A 33 54.54 -46.58 -5.28
CA ASP A 33 54.64 -47.92 -4.72
C ASP A 33 53.91 -48.03 -3.37
N LEU A 34 53.83 -46.95 -2.62
CA LEU A 34 53.11 -46.91 -1.36
C LEU A 34 51.59 -46.90 -1.59
N ASP A 35 51.16 -46.25 -2.65
CA ASP A 35 49.75 -46.20 -3.03
C ASP A 35 49.21 -47.64 -3.30
N PHE A 36 50.00 -48.48 -3.97
CA PHE A 36 49.65 -49.89 -4.23
C PHE A 36 49.67 -50.77 -2.97
N LYS A 37 50.61 -50.59 -2.05
CA LYS A 37 50.73 -51.37 -0.82
C LYS A 37 49.76 -51.03 0.28
N LEU A 38 49.33 -49.77 0.35
CA LEU A 38 48.42 -49.29 1.41
C LEU A 38 46.94 -49.41 1.09
N GLN A 39 46.61 -49.67 -0.16
CA GLN A 39 45.24 -49.60 -0.68
C GLN A 39 44.14 -50.22 0.18
N PRO A 40 44.13 -51.50 0.48
CA PRO A 40 42.94 -52.13 1.11
C PRO A 40 42.74 -51.75 2.58
N SER A 41 43.79 -51.56 3.33
CA SER A 41 43.72 -51.27 4.77
C SER A 41 43.49 -49.78 5.08
N THR A 42 44.14 -48.89 4.32
CA THR A 42 43.99 -47.44 4.44
C THR A 42 42.57 -46.99 4.07
N TRP A 43 42.03 -47.60 3.03
CA TRP A 43 40.68 -47.28 2.59
C TRP A 43 39.64 -47.78 3.58
N LYS A 44 39.75 -49.02 4.06
CA LYS A 44 38.86 -49.61 5.09
C LYS A 44 38.90 -48.80 6.39
N TYR A 45 40.08 -48.32 6.82
CA TYR A 45 40.22 -47.50 8.00
C TYR A 45 39.55 -46.13 7.80
N ASN A 46 39.80 -45.43 6.69
CA ASN A 46 39.22 -44.14 6.42
C ASN A 46 37.70 -44.22 6.25
N ILE A 47 37.20 -45.24 5.55
CA ILE A 47 35.78 -45.48 5.38
C ILE A 47 35.09 -45.75 6.72
N ARG A 48 35.73 -46.56 7.59
CA ARG A 48 35.14 -46.96 8.86
C ARG A 48 35.26 -45.93 9.98
N PHE A 49 36.35 -45.21 10.05
CA PHE A 49 36.69 -44.36 11.21
C PHE A 49 36.82 -42.86 10.92
N GLN A 50 37.01 -42.44 9.69
CA GLN A 50 37.22 -41.07 9.29
C GLN A 50 36.16 -40.49 8.33
N ASN A 51 34.96 -41.07 8.32
CA ASN A 51 33.85 -40.62 7.50
C ASN A 51 34.22 -40.31 6.04
N SER A 52 35.02 -41.15 5.41
CA SER A 52 35.43 -41.02 4.01
C SER A 52 36.18 -39.73 3.66
N ASN A 53 36.99 -39.17 4.59
CA ASN A 53 37.75 -37.94 4.35
C ASN A 53 38.69 -38.04 3.13
N LEU A 54 39.21 -39.23 2.82
CA LEU A 54 40.01 -39.46 1.62
C LEU A 54 39.24 -39.21 0.32
N LEU A 55 37.95 -39.52 0.27
CA LEU A 55 37.12 -39.21 -0.89
C LEU A 55 37.07 -37.70 -1.14
N HIS A 56 36.97 -36.90 -0.07
CA HIS A 56 37.01 -35.44 -0.18
C HIS A 56 38.36 -34.90 -0.65
N LEU A 57 39.46 -35.57 -0.34
CA LEU A 57 40.80 -35.20 -0.83
C LEU A 57 40.99 -35.63 -2.28
N ALA A 58 40.55 -36.82 -2.66
CA ALA A 58 40.53 -37.26 -4.06
C ALA A 58 39.79 -36.27 -4.95
N VAL A 59 38.61 -35.79 -4.50
CA VAL A 59 37.82 -34.73 -5.17
C VAL A 59 38.59 -33.42 -5.25
N LYS A 60 39.23 -32.98 -4.15
CA LYS A 60 39.98 -31.71 -4.12
C LYS A 60 41.13 -31.67 -5.12
N TYR A 61 41.80 -32.81 -5.29
CA TYR A 61 43.00 -32.92 -6.15
C TYR A 61 42.70 -33.55 -7.52
N ASP A 62 41.41 -33.75 -7.86
CA ASP A 62 40.93 -34.31 -9.12
C ASP A 62 41.50 -35.70 -9.45
N ASN A 63 41.70 -36.52 -8.41
CA ASN A 63 42.24 -37.88 -8.58
C ASN A 63 41.09 -38.87 -8.78
N VAL A 64 40.74 -39.12 -10.07
CA VAL A 64 39.62 -39.99 -10.47
C VAL A 64 39.86 -41.44 -10.02
N GLY A 65 41.12 -41.95 -10.20
CA GLY A 65 41.45 -43.35 -9.85
C GLY A 65 41.27 -43.62 -8.37
N LEU A 66 41.72 -42.71 -7.50
CA LEU A 66 41.53 -42.86 -6.06
C LEU A 66 40.05 -42.72 -5.67
N ALA A 67 39.31 -41.78 -6.28
CA ALA A 67 37.88 -41.61 -6.00
C ALA A 67 37.08 -42.86 -6.39
N ASP A 68 37.34 -43.44 -7.56
CA ASP A 68 36.68 -44.65 -8.06
C ASP A 68 36.99 -45.86 -7.16
N ALA A 69 38.24 -46.08 -6.82
CA ALA A 69 38.65 -47.16 -5.93
C ALA A 69 38.00 -47.04 -4.54
N LEU A 70 37.94 -45.82 -3.96
CA LEU A 70 37.25 -45.59 -2.67
C LEU A 70 35.76 -45.91 -2.74
N LEU A 71 35.08 -45.53 -3.84
CA LEU A 71 33.67 -45.84 -4.04
C LEU A 71 33.41 -47.33 -4.23
N GLN A 72 34.26 -48.04 -4.98
CA GLN A 72 34.22 -49.53 -5.12
C GLN A 72 34.36 -50.24 -3.77
N HIS A 73 35.07 -49.64 -2.81
CA HIS A 73 35.19 -50.13 -1.45
C HIS A 73 34.13 -49.58 -0.48
N ASN A 74 32.98 -49.12 -0.99
CA ASN A 74 31.83 -48.63 -0.23
C ASN A 74 32.11 -47.36 0.62
N ALA A 75 32.99 -46.48 0.14
CA ALA A 75 33.11 -45.16 0.75
C ALA A 75 31.76 -44.40 0.63
N ASN A 76 31.34 -43.78 1.74
CA ASN A 76 30.09 -43.04 1.74
C ASN A 76 30.20 -41.79 0.85
N ILE A 77 29.60 -41.86 -0.35
CA ILE A 77 29.58 -40.77 -1.34
C ILE A 77 28.89 -39.50 -0.83
N ASN A 78 28.02 -39.65 0.18
CA ASN A 78 27.24 -38.58 0.78
C ASN A 78 27.84 -38.04 2.10
N ALA A 79 29.03 -38.51 2.48
CA ALA A 79 29.67 -38.14 3.74
C ALA A 79 29.98 -36.66 3.80
N PHE A 80 29.77 -36.05 4.98
CA PHE A 80 30.13 -34.66 5.22
C PHE A 80 31.56 -34.51 5.74
N TYR A 81 32.36 -33.65 5.11
CA TYR A 81 33.61 -33.17 5.63
C TYR A 81 33.68 -31.65 5.58
N ARG A 82 33.85 -31.02 6.76
CA ARG A 82 33.80 -29.54 6.91
C ARG A 82 32.56 -28.93 6.27
N GLY A 83 31.40 -29.51 6.56
CA GLY A 83 30.08 -29.03 6.11
C GLY A 83 29.79 -29.15 4.61
N LYS A 84 30.49 -30.05 3.89
CA LYS A 84 30.30 -30.27 2.45
C LYS A 84 30.29 -31.73 2.09
N THR A 85 29.47 -32.15 1.14
CA THR A 85 29.57 -33.45 0.52
C THR A 85 30.69 -33.49 -0.52
N PRO A 86 31.16 -34.68 -0.95
CA PRO A 86 32.13 -34.81 -2.05
C PRO A 86 31.68 -34.08 -3.30
N LEU A 87 30.39 -34.21 -3.69
CA LEU A 87 29.84 -33.53 -4.85
C LEU A 87 29.87 -31.99 -4.69
N MET A 88 29.44 -31.44 -3.55
CA MET A 88 29.52 -29.99 -3.28
C MET A 88 30.95 -29.46 -3.41
N ARG A 89 31.93 -30.29 -3.02
CA ARG A 89 33.35 -29.94 -3.15
C ARG A 89 33.80 -29.97 -4.61
N ALA A 90 33.40 -31.01 -5.37
CA ALA A 90 33.69 -31.13 -6.79
C ALA A 90 33.16 -29.95 -7.60
N LEU A 91 31.92 -29.50 -7.30
CA LEU A 91 31.30 -28.36 -7.93
C LEU A 91 32.04 -27.02 -7.66
N LYS A 92 32.67 -26.91 -6.50
CA LYS A 92 33.47 -25.71 -6.13
C LYS A 92 34.85 -25.68 -6.78
N TYR A 93 35.53 -26.84 -6.88
CA TYR A 93 36.93 -26.91 -7.31
C TYR A 93 37.08 -27.29 -8.80
N SER A 94 35.97 -27.33 -9.55
CA SER A 94 35.95 -27.56 -11.02
C SER A 94 36.54 -28.88 -11.49
N SER A 95 36.58 -29.92 -10.63
CA SER A 95 37.07 -31.25 -11.00
C SER A 95 36.04 -31.96 -11.89
N ALA A 96 36.21 -31.87 -13.21
CA ALA A 96 35.25 -32.37 -14.19
C ALA A 96 35.09 -33.88 -14.16
N ALA A 97 36.20 -34.61 -14.21
CA ALA A 97 36.19 -36.07 -14.29
C ALA A 97 35.67 -36.73 -13.01
N VAL A 98 36.11 -36.24 -11.83
CA VAL A 98 35.58 -36.76 -10.54
C VAL A 98 34.12 -36.39 -10.36
N ARG A 99 33.67 -35.23 -10.85
CA ARG A 99 32.26 -34.82 -10.80
C ARG A 99 31.37 -35.76 -11.58
N GLU A 100 31.77 -36.15 -12.81
CA GLU A 100 31.03 -37.11 -13.63
C GLU A 100 30.98 -38.48 -12.99
N LEU A 101 32.09 -38.94 -12.40
CA LEU A 101 32.14 -40.19 -11.63
C LEU A 101 31.13 -40.13 -10.48
N LEU A 102 31.11 -39.07 -9.68
CA LEU A 102 30.18 -38.92 -8.56
C LEU A 102 28.73 -38.88 -9.02
N LEU A 103 28.42 -38.11 -10.11
CA LEU A 103 27.05 -38.00 -10.64
C LEU A 103 26.52 -39.29 -11.24
N SER A 104 27.39 -40.18 -11.72
CA SER A 104 27.00 -41.48 -12.27
C SER A 104 26.79 -42.56 -11.20
N HIS A 105 27.21 -42.31 -9.96
CA HIS A 105 27.15 -43.31 -8.91
C HIS A 105 25.74 -43.52 -8.36
N ARG A 106 25.30 -44.80 -8.24
CA ARG A 106 23.92 -45.16 -7.87
C ARG A 106 23.48 -44.70 -6.47
N ASP A 107 24.40 -44.62 -5.50
CA ASP A 107 24.11 -44.31 -4.11
C ASP A 107 24.25 -42.80 -3.81
N LEU A 108 24.40 -41.96 -4.85
CA LEU A 108 24.45 -40.51 -4.69
C LEU A 108 23.07 -39.98 -4.33
N ASP A 109 22.97 -39.31 -3.18
CA ASP A 109 21.85 -38.44 -2.88
C ASP A 109 22.23 -36.97 -3.22
N ILE A 110 21.77 -36.52 -4.38
CA ILE A 110 22.08 -35.21 -4.93
C ILE A 110 21.37 -34.07 -4.18
N ASN A 111 20.31 -34.41 -3.42
CA ASN A 111 19.44 -33.44 -2.73
C ASN A 111 19.88 -33.17 -1.28
N ILE A 112 20.92 -33.84 -0.80
CA ILE A 112 21.44 -33.63 0.56
C ILE A 112 21.76 -32.15 0.77
N GLN A 113 21.29 -31.61 1.89
CA GLN A 113 21.60 -30.29 2.36
C GLN A 113 22.60 -30.31 3.52
N ASN A 114 23.54 -29.35 3.52
CA ASN A 114 24.46 -29.16 4.63
C ASN A 114 23.79 -28.37 5.79
N GLN A 115 24.54 -28.07 6.86
CA GLN A 115 24.06 -27.29 8.02
C GLN A 115 23.60 -25.87 7.63
N ALA A 116 24.14 -25.32 6.54
CA ALA A 116 23.71 -24.02 5.99
C ALA A 116 22.48 -24.15 5.05
N ARG A 117 21.90 -25.35 4.93
CA ARG A 117 20.84 -25.71 3.99
C ARG A 117 21.24 -25.57 2.51
N ASP A 118 22.54 -25.61 2.19
CA ASP A 118 22.98 -25.64 0.79
C ASP A 118 22.93 -27.06 0.24
N SER A 119 22.44 -27.21 -1.00
CA SER A 119 22.45 -28.45 -1.79
C SER A 119 23.52 -28.41 -2.89
N ALA A 120 23.72 -29.50 -3.60
CA ALA A 120 24.58 -29.55 -4.77
C ALA A 120 24.17 -28.54 -5.83
N LEU A 121 22.86 -28.35 -6.03
CA LEU A 121 22.32 -27.36 -7.00
C LEU A 121 22.65 -25.92 -6.60
N SER A 122 22.55 -25.55 -5.31
CA SER A 122 22.95 -24.21 -4.86
C SER A 122 24.44 -23.94 -5.06
N TYR A 123 25.29 -24.95 -4.81
CA TYR A 123 26.71 -24.85 -5.12
C TYR A 123 26.99 -24.68 -6.61
N ALA A 124 26.26 -25.41 -7.47
CA ALA A 124 26.35 -25.24 -8.92
C ALA A 124 26.00 -23.82 -9.39
N ILE A 125 24.99 -23.20 -8.76
CA ILE A 125 24.60 -21.82 -9.06
C ILE A 125 25.65 -20.81 -8.60
N HIS A 126 26.21 -20.99 -7.42
CA HIS A 126 27.22 -20.07 -6.87
C HIS A 126 28.57 -20.15 -7.58
N TYR A 127 29.06 -21.37 -7.85
CA TYR A 127 30.43 -21.61 -8.30
C TYR A 127 30.53 -22.21 -9.70
N GLY A 128 29.42 -22.69 -10.27
CA GLY A 128 29.44 -23.46 -11.50
C GLY A 128 29.28 -22.64 -12.78
N SER A 129 29.36 -23.35 -13.89
CA SER A 129 29.01 -22.89 -15.23
C SER A 129 27.67 -23.50 -15.67
N SER A 130 27.13 -23.05 -16.80
CA SER A 130 25.90 -23.63 -17.36
C SER A 130 26.02 -25.14 -17.64
N SER A 131 27.22 -25.64 -18.00
CA SER A 131 27.45 -27.06 -18.21
C SER A 131 27.34 -27.86 -16.90
N ILE A 132 27.86 -27.32 -15.78
CA ILE A 132 27.78 -27.92 -14.46
C ILE A 132 26.33 -28.03 -13.99
N ILE A 133 25.55 -26.94 -14.15
CA ILE A 133 24.14 -26.94 -13.79
C ILE A 133 23.36 -27.97 -14.62
N LYS A 134 23.64 -28.05 -15.93
CA LYS A 134 23.03 -29.06 -16.80
C LYS A 134 23.33 -30.48 -16.32
N SER A 135 24.59 -30.76 -15.96
CA SER A 135 24.97 -32.08 -15.41
C SER A 135 24.24 -32.43 -14.10
N VAL A 136 24.10 -31.45 -13.19
CA VAL A 136 23.37 -31.65 -11.94
C VAL A 136 21.86 -31.83 -12.20
N LEU A 137 21.25 -31.02 -13.07
CA LEU A 137 19.84 -31.12 -13.42
C LEU A 137 19.49 -32.37 -14.27
N ALA A 138 20.45 -32.94 -15.00
CA ALA A 138 20.27 -34.17 -15.75
C ALA A 138 20.18 -35.41 -14.82
N HIS A 139 20.60 -35.31 -13.58
CA HIS A 139 20.48 -36.42 -12.63
C HIS A 139 19.02 -36.69 -12.27
N ARG A 140 18.57 -37.95 -12.48
CA ARG A 140 17.16 -38.37 -12.36
C ARG A 140 16.48 -38.03 -11.03
N ALA A 141 17.26 -37.95 -9.94
CA ALA A 141 16.76 -37.65 -8.60
C ALA A 141 16.92 -36.16 -8.21
N ALA A 142 17.40 -35.27 -9.11
CA ALA A 142 17.60 -33.88 -8.77
C ALA A 142 16.27 -33.19 -8.53
N SER A 143 16.08 -32.61 -7.36
CA SER A 143 14.94 -31.74 -7.03
C SER A 143 15.35 -30.29 -7.26
N VAL A 144 14.61 -29.59 -8.13
CA VAL A 144 14.92 -28.22 -8.53
C VAL A 144 14.44 -27.18 -7.52
N ASP A 145 13.44 -27.54 -6.70
CA ASP A 145 12.73 -26.58 -5.82
C ASP A 145 13.06 -26.78 -4.32
N ILE A 146 14.22 -27.37 -4.03
CA ILE A 146 14.70 -27.49 -2.64
C ILE A 146 14.84 -26.09 -2.04
N LYS A 147 14.26 -25.89 -0.86
CA LYS A 147 14.39 -24.64 -0.11
C LYS A 147 15.72 -24.61 0.67
N HIS A 148 16.53 -23.62 0.36
CA HIS A 148 17.81 -23.31 0.99
C HIS A 148 17.64 -22.36 2.18
N LYS A 149 18.73 -21.73 2.62
CA LYS A 149 18.72 -20.72 3.66
C LYS A 149 17.72 -19.59 3.30
N TYR A 150 16.94 -19.14 4.27
CA TYR A 150 15.87 -18.16 4.13
C TYR A 150 14.71 -18.62 3.21
N GLY A 151 14.46 -19.92 3.10
CA GLY A 151 13.39 -20.48 2.28
C GLY A 151 13.56 -20.31 0.75
N ARG A 152 14.73 -19.88 0.30
CA ARG A 152 15.01 -19.58 -1.12
C ARG A 152 15.23 -20.83 -1.93
N THR A 153 14.65 -20.91 -3.12
CA THR A 153 14.94 -21.97 -4.09
C THR A 153 16.16 -21.63 -4.95
N ALA A 154 16.65 -22.60 -5.71
CA ALA A 154 17.70 -22.40 -6.71
C ALA A 154 17.37 -21.26 -7.68
N LEU A 155 16.08 -21.13 -8.06
CA LEU A 155 15.61 -20.08 -8.95
C LEU A 155 15.75 -18.68 -8.31
N HIS A 156 15.44 -18.53 -7.03
CA HIS A 156 15.68 -17.26 -6.30
C HIS A 156 17.17 -16.87 -6.33
N LEU A 157 18.07 -17.84 -6.10
CA LEU A 157 19.52 -17.59 -6.13
C LEU A 157 20.00 -17.16 -7.51
N ALA A 158 19.50 -17.81 -8.57
CA ALA A 158 19.85 -17.47 -9.95
C ALA A 158 19.34 -16.08 -10.36
N VAL A 159 18.12 -15.72 -9.95
CA VAL A 159 17.51 -14.39 -10.16
C VAL A 159 18.31 -13.32 -9.43
N PHE A 160 18.62 -13.55 -8.14
CA PHE A 160 19.42 -12.62 -7.33
C PHE A 160 20.80 -12.36 -7.95
N ALA A 161 21.46 -13.41 -8.41
CA ALA A 161 22.76 -13.34 -9.06
C ALA A 161 22.71 -12.72 -10.47
N GLY A 162 21.52 -12.50 -11.02
CA GLY A 162 21.33 -11.97 -12.38
C GLY A 162 21.81 -12.90 -13.49
N ARG A 163 21.88 -14.22 -13.23
CA ARG A 163 22.42 -15.20 -14.19
C ARG A 163 21.32 -15.75 -15.09
N ILE A 164 21.03 -15.02 -16.17
CA ILE A 164 19.94 -15.29 -17.14
C ILE A 164 19.94 -16.75 -17.63
N GLY A 165 21.11 -17.26 -18.06
CA GLY A 165 21.22 -18.63 -18.56
C GLY A 165 20.88 -19.70 -17.52
N PHE A 166 21.12 -19.43 -16.22
CA PHE A 166 20.78 -20.37 -15.14
C PHE A 166 19.29 -20.35 -14.87
N VAL A 167 18.67 -19.16 -14.87
CA VAL A 167 17.22 -19.01 -14.75
C VAL A 167 16.50 -19.79 -15.84
N GLN A 168 16.95 -19.67 -17.10
CA GLN A 168 16.39 -20.44 -18.22
C GLN A 168 16.51 -21.95 -18.00
N LEU A 169 17.69 -22.43 -17.59
CA LEU A 169 17.90 -23.86 -17.34
C LEU A 169 17.01 -24.40 -16.23
N LEU A 170 16.84 -23.64 -15.14
CA LEU A 170 16.00 -24.04 -14.01
C LEU A 170 14.53 -24.10 -14.41
N LEU A 171 14.04 -23.10 -15.14
CA LEU A 171 12.65 -23.09 -15.62
C LEU A 171 12.37 -24.23 -16.60
N LEU A 172 13.30 -24.50 -17.55
CA LEU A 172 13.21 -25.64 -18.46
C LEU A 172 13.25 -26.99 -17.73
N SER A 173 13.82 -27.04 -16.53
CA SER A 173 13.86 -28.22 -15.67
C SER A 173 12.65 -28.31 -14.71
N GLY A 174 11.63 -27.46 -14.87
CA GLY A 174 10.40 -27.51 -14.10
C GLY A 174 10.42 -26.78 -12.75
N SER A 175 11.37 -25.85 -12.54
CA SER A 175 11.37 -25.02 -11.33
C SER A 175 10.15 -24.12 -11.27
N ASP A 176 9.45 -24.08 -10.10
CA ASP A 176 8.27 -23.24 -9.89
C ASP A 176 8.68 -21.79 -9.50
N PRO A 177 8.41 -20.79 -10.36
CA PRO A 177 8.76 -19.40 -10.10
C PRO A 177 7.91 -18.73 -9.00
N ASN A 178 6.83 -19.39 -8.56
CA ASN A 178 5.89 -18.85 -7.57
C ASN A 178 6.17 -19.34 -6.14
N LEU A 179 7.12 -20.24 -5.95
CA LEU A 179 7.49 -20.66 -4.60
C LEU A 179 8.03 -19.47 -3.80
N GLU A 180 7.44 -19.25 -2.63
CA GLU A 180 7.82 -18.16 -1.73
C GLU A 180 9.01 -18.52 -0.84
N ASP A 181 9.89 -17.56 -0.60
CA ASP A 181 10.92 -17.61 0.42
C ASP A 181 10.33 -17.35 1.83
N ASP A 182 11.16 -17.36 2.89
CA ASP A 182 10.70 -17.12 4.27
C ASP A 182 10.14 -15.68 4.49
N SER A 183 10.35 -14.78 3.53
CA SER A 183 9.81 -13.40 3.53
C SER A 183 8.52 -13.28 2.71
N GLY A 184 7.96 -14.40 2.22
CA GLY A 184 6.78 -14.39 1.35
C GLY A 184 7.05 -13.88 -0.07
N GLN A 185 8.32 -13.84 -0.51
CA GLN A 185 8.70 -13.35 -1.82
C GLN A 185 9.00 -14.51 -2.77
N SER A 186 8.34 -14.54 -3.93
CA SER A 186 8.64 -15.51 -4.98
C SER A 186 9.86 -15.10 -5.81
N ALA A 187 10.46 -16.05 -6.55
CA ALA A 187 11.53 -15.75 -7.49
C ALA A 187 11.08 -14.72 -8.55
N TRP A 188 9.80 -14.77 -8.93
CA TRP A 188 9.14 -13.78 -9.77
C TRP A 188 9.11 -12.38 -9.14
N SER A 189 8.68 -12.27 -7.89
CA SER A 189 8.64 -11.04 -7.10
C SER A 189 10.03 -10.40 -7.03
N TRP A 190 11.06 -11.21 -6.76
CA TRP A 190 12.45 -10.75 -6.76
C TRP A 190 12.91 -10.22 -8.12
N ALA A 191 12.53 -10.91 -9.20
CA ALA A 191 12.87 -10.49 -10.55
C ALA A 191 12.21 -9.15 -10.90
N CYS A 192 10.95 -8.93 -10.52
CA CYS A 192 10.25 -7.65 -10.67
C CYS A 192 10.95 -6.51 -9.94
N ARG A 193 11.36 -6.75 -8.70
CA ARG A 193 12.02 -5.75 -7.85
C ARG A 193 13.41 -5.35 -8.35
N ILE A 194 14.18 -6.31 -8.87
CA ILE A 194 15.55 -6.06 -9.32
C ILE A 194 15.59 -5.37 -10.69
N ASN A 195 14.47 -5.32 -11.42
CA ASN A 195 14.30 -4.68 -12.74
C ASN A 195 15.46 -4.95 -13.72
N ARG A 196 15.88 -6.21 -13.85
CA ARG A 196 16.98 -6.63 -14.74
C ARG A 196 16.44 -7.34 -15.99
N PRO A 197 17.24 -7.40 -17.08
CA PRO A 197 16.91 -8.15 -18.30
C PRO A 197 16.54 -9.63 -18.07
N VAL A 198 16.90 -10.18 -16.90
CA VAL A 198 16.48 -11.51 -16.41
C VAL A 198 14.97 -11.71 -16.52
N MET A 199 14.19 -10.65 -16.30
CA MET A 199 12.73 -10.67 -16.42
C MET A 199 12.24 -11.08 -17.81
N LYS A 200 12.81 -10.50 -18.86
CA LYS A 200 12.43 -10.86 -20.25
C LYS A 200 12.68 -12.33 -20.52
N THR A 201 13.75 -12.87 -19.96
CA THR A 201 14.18 -14.24 -20.19
C THR A 201 13.29 -15.25 -19.48
N ILE A 202 12.88 -14.97 -18.25
CA ILE A 202 11.98 -15.84 -17.47
C ILE A 202 10.64 -16.04 -18.19
N PHE A 203 10.15 -14.99 -18.90
CA PHE A 203 8.80 -14.98 -19.46
C PHE A 203 8.71 -15.22 -20.96
N ILE A 204 9.79 -14.98 -21.73
CA ILE A 204 9.76 -15.12 -23.19
C ILE A 204 10.11 -16.55 -23.62
N ASN A 205 10.94 -17.26 -22.85
CA ASN A 205 11.56 -18.52 -23.28
C ASN A 205 11.12 -19.76 -22.50
N GLY A 206 10.16 -19.64 -21.55
CA GLY A 206 9.60 -20.81 -20.87
C GLY A 206 8.53 -21.50 -21.74
N PRO A 207 8.67 -22.77 -22.13
CA PRO A 207 7.69 -23.45 -22.99
C PRO A 207 6.30 -23.59 -22.39
N ASP A 208 6.15 -23.44 -21.06
CA ASP A 208 4.88 -23.59 -20.34
C ASP A 208 4.58 -22.42 -19.37
N CYS A 209 5.04 -21.21 -19.67
CA CYS A 209 4.77 -20.04 -18.83
C CYS A 209 3.27 -19.75 -18.62
N GLU A 210 2.40 -20.21 -19.53
CA GLU A 210 0.95 -20.09 -19.39
C GLU A 210 0.40 -20.94 -18.22
N VAL A 211 1.03 -22.07 -17.91
CA VAL A 211 0.58 -22.99 -16.85
C VAL A 211 1.07 -22.56 -15.48
N TYR A 212 2.29 -22.01 -15.39
CA TYR A 212 2.92 -21.69 -14.10
C TYR A 212 2.45 -20.39 -13.45
N LEU A 213 1.98 -19.41 -14.25
CA LEU A 213 1.59 -18.09 -13.76
C LEU A 213 0.08 -17.92 -13.53
N GLY A 214 -0.72 -18.96 -13.74
CA GLY A 214 -2.18 -18.85 -13.64
C GLY A 214 -2.88 -19.92 -12.80
N ALA A 215 -2.21 -21.01 -12.38
CA ALA A 215 -2.91 -22.21 -11.95
C ALA A 215 -2.77 -22.60 -10.47
N ARG A 216 -1.91 -22.01 -9.68
CA ARG A 216 -1.79 -22.37 -8.27
C ARG A 216 -1.84 -21.15 -7.36
N ASN A 217 -2.87 -21.14 -6.53
CA ASN A 217 -3.15 -20.29 -5.38
C ASN A 217 -4.08 -19.11 -5.65
N ALA A 218 -5.34 -19.46 -5.95
CA ALA A 218 -6.47 -18.52 -5.85
C ALA A 218 -6.76 -18.07 -4.40
N GLN A 219 -5.98 -18.51 -3.42
CA GLN A 219 -6.29 -18.26 -2.01
C GLN A 219 -5.22 -17.52 -1.19
N ASP A 220 -3.92 -17.43 -1.59
CA ASP A 220 -2.90 -16.97 -0.65
C ASP A 220 -1.73 -16.13 -1.18
N SER A 221 -1.59 -15.83 -2.47
CA SER A 221 -0.47 -15.02 -2.94
C SER A 221 -0.87 -13.83 -3.81
N GLU A 222 -0.15 -12.74 -3.66
CA GLU A 222 -0.21 -11.59 -4.54
C GLU A 222 0.01 -12.05 -5.98
N LEU A 223 -0.95 -11.75 -6.84
CA LEU A 223 -0.94 -12.23 -8.22
C LEU A 223 0.21 -11.61 -9.01
N PRO A 224 0.82 -12.31 -9.96
CA PRO A 224 2.02 -11.83 -10.66
C PRO A 224 1.88 -10.45 -11.31
N LEU A 225 0.66 -10.07 -11.74
CA LEU A 225 0.41 -8.73 -12.27
C LEU A 225 0.41 -7.67 -11.17
N HIS A 226 -0.14 -7.96 -9.98
CA HIS A 226 -0.13 -7.05 -8.84
C HIS A 226 1.30 -6.74 -8.41
N GLU A 227 2.17 -7.76 -8.33
CA GLU A 227 3.58 -7.58 -8.01
C GLU A 227 4.32 -6.77 -9.08
N ALA A 228 4.08 -7.05 -10.36
CA ALA A 228 4.66 -6.28 -11.45
C ALA A 228 4.27 -4.80 -11.37
N VAL A 229 3.01 -4.53 -11.03
CA VAL A 229 2.48 -3.17 -10.81
C VAL A 229 3.09 -2.54 -9.57
N LEU A 230 3.11 -3.25 -8.43
CA LEU A 230 3.64 -2.75 -7.16
C LEU A 230 5.11 -2.33 -7.28
N HIS A 231 5.93 -3.14 -7.97
CA HIS A 231 7.33 -2.85 -8.20
C HIS A 231 7.59 -1.92 -9.41
N GLY A 232 6.57 -1.63 -10.23
CA GLY A 232 6.65 -0.73 -11.39
C GLY A 232 7.50 -1.26 -12.53
N SER A 233 7.57 -2.55 -12.69
CA SER A 233 8.25 -3.16 -13.82
C SER A 233 7.41 -3.09 -15.08
N ILE A 234 7.63 -2.05 -15.89
CA ILE A 234 6.88 -1.78 -17.13
C ILE A 234 6.93 -2.95 -18.08
N ASP A 235 8.12 -3.56 -18.28
CA ASP A 235 8.30 -4.72 -19.17
C ASP A 235 7.47 -5.93 -18.68
N ALA A 236 7.41 -6.17 -17.36
CA ALA A 236 6.64 -7.24 -16.77
C ALA A 236 5.12 -7.02 -16.95
N VAL A 237 4.67 -5.78 -16.73
CA VAL A 237 3.28 -5.40 -16.95
C VAL A 237 2.91 -5.58 -18.43
N LYS A 238 3.70 -5.04 -19.36
CA LYS A 238 3.49 -5.19 -20.82
C LYS A 238 3.43 -6.66 -21.24
N TRP A 239 4.33 -7.47 -20.70
CA TRP A 239 4.33 -8.89 -21.00
C TRP A 239 3.06 -9.58 -20.45
N ARG A 240 2.70 -9.32 -19.20
CA ARG A 240 1.51 -9.94 -18.57
C ARG A 240 0.20 -9.55 -19.29
N LEU A 241 0.09 -8.31 -19.73
CA LEU A 241 -1.07 -7.83 -20.50
C LEU A 241 -1.25 -8.52 -21.86
N ARG A 242 -0.22 -9.14 -22.41
CA ARG A 242 -0.28 -9.89 -23.70
C ARG A 242 -0.76 -11.34 -23.53
N GLN A 243 -0.95 -11.83 -22.33
CA GLN A 243 -1.32 -13.23 -22.09
C GLN A 243 -2.80 -13.50 -22.41
N LYS A 244 -3.09 -14.65 -23.03
CA LYS A 244 -4.45 -15.01 -23.49
C LYS A 244 -5.47 -15.20 -22.33
N ARG A 245 -5.01 -15.61 -21.13
CA ARG A 245 -5.87 -15.85 -19.95
C ARG A 245 -5.69 -14.76 -18.90
N LEU A 246 -5.80 -13.50 -19.31
CA LEU A 246 -5.68 -12.37 -18.41
C LEU A 246 -7.03 -12.05 -17.76
N ASN A 247 -7.03 -11.91 -16.44
CA ASN A 247 -8.16 -11.36 -15.68
C ASN A 247 -7.69 -10.12 -14.91
N LEU A 248 -8.07 -8.93 -15.38
CA LEU A 248 -7.73 -7.66 -14.76
C LEU A 248 -8.61 -7.31 -13.54
N GLY A 249 -9.68 -8.07 -13.32
CA GLY A 249 -10.58 -7.89 -12.16
C GLY A 249 -10.16 -8.69 -10.93
N ILE A 250 -9.08 -9.47 -10.99
CA ILE A 250 -8.61 -10.24 -9.83
C ILE A 250 -8.17 -9.27 -8.73
N GLN A 251 -8.58 -9.56 -7.51
CA GLN A 251 -8.24 -8.77 -6.31
C GLN A 251 -7.14 -9.47 -5.49
N ASP A 252 -6.23 -8.69 -4.92
CA ASP A 252 -5.24 -9.14 -3.93
C ASP A 252 -5.90 -9.35 -2.55
N ARG A 253 -5.10 -9.70 -1.52
CA ARG A 253 -5.58 -9.89 -0.14
C ARG A 253 -6.27 -8.64 0.44
N LYS A 254 -5.90 -7.45 -0.02
CA LYS A 254 -6.49 -6.17 0.38
C LYS A 254 -7.70 -5.79 -0.48
N GLY A 255 -8.04 -6.62 -1.48
CA GLY A 255 -9.13 -6.37 -2.43
C GLY A 255 -8.76 -5.43 -3.56
N TYR A 256 -7.50 -5.04 -3.71
CA TYR A 256 -7.08 -4.19 -4.82
C TYR A 256 -6.96 -4.99 -6.12
N THR A 257 -7.49 -4.45 -7.21
CA THR A 257 -7.15 -4.91 -8.55
C THR A 257 -5.81 -4.31 -9.00
N PRO A 258 -5.19 -4.81 -10.08
CA PRO A 258 -3.97 -4.20 -10.62
C PRO A 258 -4.10 -2.69 -10.88
N LEU A 259 -5.29 -2.23 -11.32
CA LEU A 259 -5.54 -0.80 -11.55
C LEU A 259 -5.55 0.01 -10.26
N HIS A 260 -6.17 -0.52 -9.18
CA HIS A 260 -6.14 0.13 -7.86
C HIS A 260 -4.70 0.28 -7.35
N LEU A 261 -3.87 -0.77 -7.48
CA LEU A 261 -2.47 -0.71 -7.08
C LEU A 261 -1.65 0.27 -7.92
N ALA A 262 -1.91 0.35 -9.22
CA ALA A 262 -1.24 1.31 -10.10
C ALA A 262 -1.56 2.76 -9.68
N VAL A 263 -2.82 3.04 -9.35
CA VAL A 263 -3.28 4.33 -8.82
C VAL A 263 -2.63 4.62 -7.47
N GLN A 264 -2.71 3.69 -6.52
CA GLN A 264 -2.15 3.85 -5.17
C GLN A 264 -0.62 4.06 -5.19
N SER A 265 0.07 3.37 -6.09
CA SER A 265 1.51 3.50 -6.30
C SER A 265 1.90 4.71 -7.15
N ARG A 266 0.96 5.53 -7.57
CA ARG A 266 1.14 6.74 -8.41
C ARG A 266 1.90 6.49 -9.71
N ARG A 267 1.62 5.37 -10.39
CA ARG A 267 2.34 4.94 -11.60
C ARG A 267 1.51 5.18 -12.85
N LEU A 268 1.54 6.42 -13.36
CA LEU A 268 0.76 6.84 -14.53
C LEU A 268 1.02 5.94 -15.76
N GLU A 269 2.28 5.57 -16.04
CA GLU A 269 2.60 4.70 -17.19
C GLU A 269 1.95 3.33 -17.07
N VAL A 270 1.90 2.74 -15.86
CA VAL A 270 1.23 1.46 -15.62
C VAL A 270 -0.30 1.61 -15.75
N VAL A 271 -0.87 2.70 -15.24
CA VAL A 271 -2.29 3.02 -15.42
C VAL A 271 -2.64 3.08 -16.92
N ASN A 272 -1.84 3.78 -17.72
CA ASN A 272 -2.01 3.87 -19.18
C ASN A 272 -1.96 2.49 -19.86
N LEU A 273 -1.03 1.63 -19.46
CA LEU A 273 -0.92 0.29 -19.99
C LEU A 273 -2.13 -0.59 -19.67
N ILE A 274 -2.63 -0.51 -18.42
CA ILE A 274 -3.79 -1.28 -17.99
C ILE A 274 -5.06 -0.78 -18.71
N LEU A 275 -5.30 0.54 -18.72
CA LEU A 275 -6.46 1.15 -19.38
C LEU A 275 -6.47 0.95 -20.90
N GLY A 276 -5.29 0.88 -21.53
CA GLY A 276 -5.18 0.55 -22.95
C GLY A 276 -5.53 -0.91 -23.31
N HIS A 277 -5.81 -1.76 -22.33
CA HIS A 277 -6.16 -3.15 -22.59
C HIS A 277 -7.68 -3.32 -22.71
N PRO A 278 -8.20 -4.07 -23.74
CA PRO A 278 -9.65 -4.22 -23.99
C PRO A 278 -10.46 -4.79 -22.82
N LEU A 279 -9.84 -5.53 -21.91
CA LEU A 279 -10.47 -6.11 -20.72
C LEU A 279 -10.40 -5.20 -19.50
N ALA A 280 -9.89 -3.98 -19.61
CA ALA A 280 -9.82 -3.06 -18.50
C ALA A 280 -11.22 -2.60 -18.08
N ASN A 281 -11.46 -2.63 -16.77
CA ASN A 281 -12.66 -2.05 -16.18
C ASN A 281 -12.25 -0.86 -15.31
N VAL A 282 -12.52 0.34 -15.80
CA VAL A 282 -12.18 1.59 -15.09
C VAL A 282 -12.97 1.77 -13.80
N ASN A 283 -14.15 1.12 -13.70
CA ASN A 283 -15.05 1.18 -12.55
C ASN A 283 -14.95 -0.05 -11.63
N CYS A 284 -13.86 -0.83 -11.71
CA CYS A 284 -13.65 -1.94 -10.80
C CYS A 284 -13.64 -1.46 -9.34
N LYS A 285 -14.04 -2.33 -8.42
CA LYS A 285 -14.18 -2.01 -7.00
C LYS A 285 -13.18 -2.82 -6.18
N ASP A 286 -12.61 -2.19 -5.15
CA ASP A 286 -11.83 -2.88 -4.12
C ASP A 286 -12.75 -3.52 -3.06
N LYS A 287 -12.20 -4.08 -1.97
CA LYS A 287 -12.98 -4.68 -0.87
C LYS A 287 -13.87 -3.69 -0.14
N ASP A 288 -13.44 -2.45 -0.06
CA ASP A 288 -14.18 -1.37 0.59
C ASP A 288 -15.21 -0.74 -0.35
N GLY A 289 -15.30 -1.24 -1.59
CA GLY A 289 -16.18 -0.76 -2.63
C GLY A 289 -15.68 0.48 -3.33
N ASN A 290 -14.42 0.89 -3.20
CA ASN A 290 -13.89 2.09 -3.85
C ASN A 290 -13.51 1.80 -5.30
N THR A 291 -13.63 2.81 -6.17
CA THR A 291 -13.16 2.76 -7.56
C THR A 291 -11.76 3.36 -7.70
N PRO A 292 -11.02 3.08 -8.79
CA PRO A 292 -9.75 3.74 -9.07
C PRO A 292 -9.84 5.27 -9.09
N LEU A 293 -10.93 5.84 -9.61
CA LEU A 293 -11.16 7.29 -9.61
C LEU A 293 -11.31 7.84 -8.18
N TRP A 294 -12.11 7.17 -7.35
CA TRP A 294 -12.26 7.51 -5.95
C TRP A 294 -10.89 7.50 -5.24
N LEU A 295 -10.11 6.45 -5.45
CA LEU A 295 -8.79 6.28 -4.84
C LEU A 295 -7.78 7.34 -5.33
N SER A 296 -7.83 7.75 -6.62
CA SER A 296 -6.93 8.77 -7.16
C SER A 296 -7.17 10.15 -6.55
N THR A 297 -8.44 10.53 -6.36
CA THR A 297 -8.82 11.79 -5.70
C THR A 297 -8.47 11.77 -4.21
N TYR A 298 -8.66 10.64 -3.54
CA TYR A 298 -8.28 10.44 -2.14
C TYR A 298 -6.76 10.53 -1.94
N SER A 299 -5.97 9.91 -2.81
CA SER A 299 -4.50 9.82 -2.73
C SER A 299 -3.78 11.02 -3.34
N SER A 300 -4.50 12.00 -3.85
CA SER A 300 -3.93 13.22 -4.47
C SER A 300 -3.04 12.91 -5.70
N CYS A 301 -3.56 12.15 -6.65
CA CYS A 301 -2.89 11.76 -7.88
C CYS A 301 -3.54 12.43 -9.09
N ASP A 302 -3.30 13.73 -9.26
CA ASP A 302 -4.06 14.58 -10.20
C ASP A 302 -3.88 14.16 -11.68
N GLU A 303 -2.67 13.77 -12.10
CA GLU A 303 -2.41 13.26 -13.45
C GLU A 303 -3.14 11.93 -13.74
N ILE A 304 -3.21 11.06 -12.72
CA ILE A 304 -3.95 9.80 -12.83
C ILE A 304 -5.45 10.06 -12.82
N THR A 305 -5.92 11.03 -12.04
CA THR A 305 -7.32 11.44 -12.04
C THR A 305 -7.74 11.93 -13.43
N GLU A 306 -6.94 12.80 -14.06
CA GLU A 306 -7.17 13.27 -15.42
C GLU A 306 -7.20 12.11 -16.43
N ARG A 307 -6.26 11.18 -16.32
CA ARG A 307 -6.20 10.01 -17.21
C ARG A 307 -7.42 9.10 -17.06
N LEU A 308 -7.89 8.87 -15.82
CA LEU A 308 -9.09 8.07 -15.58
C LEU A 308 -10.36 8.75 -16.12
N LEU A 309 -10.47 10.08 -15.95
CA LEU A 309 -11.60 10.87 -16.45
C LEU A 309 -11.66 10.93 -17.98
N ALA A 310 -10.59 10.60 -18.68
CA ALA A 310 -10.58 10.50 -20.13
C ALA A 310 -11.24 9.21 -20.67
N GLU A 311 -11.59 8.24 -19.80
CA GLU A 311 -12.28 7.02 -20.21
C GLU A 311 -13.79 7.27 -20.39
N ASN A 312 -14.36 6.81 -21.50
CA ASN A 312 -15.75 7.08 -21.86
C ASN A 312 -16.77 6.48 -20.88
N ASP A 313 -16.46 5.31 -20.30
CA ASP A 313 -17.35 4.56 -19.44
C ASP A 313 -17.14 4.86 -17.93
N ILE A 314 -16.43 5.93 -17.59
CA ILE A 314 -16.13 6.28 -16.20
C ILE A 314 -17.38 6.66 -15.40
N ASP A 315 -17.60 6.03 -14.27
CA ASP A 315 -18.64 6.44 -13.31
C ASP A 315 -18.08 7.48 -12.33
N VAL A 316 -18.30 8.74 -12.66
CA VAL A 316 -17.80 9.88 -11.88
C VAL A 316 -18.59 10.14 -10.59
N ASN A 317 -19.81 9.59 -10.51
CA ASN A 317 -20.72 9.80 -9.38
C ASN A 317 -20.72 8.64 -8.40
N PHE A 318 -19.83 7.69 -8.59
CA PHE A 318 -19.77 6.50 -7.76
C PHE A 318 -19.58 6.88 -6.28
N VAL A 319 -20.38 6.28 -5.41
CA VAL A 319 -20.28 6.42 -3.95
C VAL A 319 -19.39 5.30 -3.44
N GLY A 320 -18.17 5.63 -3.08
CA GLY A 320 -17.21 4.71 -2.46
C GLY A 320 -17.47 4.44 -0.99
N GLY A 321 -16.68 3.51 -0.42
CA GLY A 321 -16.79 3.11 0.98
C GLY A 321 -16.24 4.12 1.98
N ARG A 322 -15.60 3.65 3.05
CA ARG A 322 -15.11 4.49 4.15
C ARG A 322 -13.84 5.26 3.76
N GLY A 323 -13.97 6.56 3.51
CA GLY A 323 -12.86 7.47 3.31
C GLY A 323 -12.43 8.20 4.59
N ARG A 324 -11.78 9.37 4.43
CA ARG A 324 -11.36 10.23 5.57
C ARG A 324 -12.50 10.72 6.45
N LEU A 325 -13.72 10.70 5.94
CA LEU A 325 -14.92 11.07 6.69
C LEU A 325 -15.49 9.89 7.51
N GLU A 326 -14.80 8.73 7.50
CA GLU A 326 -15.31 7.46 8.08
C GLU A 326 -16.71 7.08 7.58
N ALA A 327 -17.15 7.71 6.50
CA ALA A 327 -18.45 7.59 5.88
C ALA A 327 -18.30 7.42 4.36
N PRO A 328 -19.31 6.88 3.67
CA PRO A 328 -19.34 6.85 2.22
C PRO A 328 -19.13 8.24 1.61
N SER A 329 -18.50 8.31 0.44
CA SER A 329 -18.20 9.59 -0.22
C SER A 329 -17.96 9.40 -1.72
N THR A 330 -18.09 10.47 -2.52
CA THR A 330 -17.73 10.46 -3.94
C THR A 330 -16.38 11.10 -4.17
N SER A 331 -15.83 10.93 -5.37
CA SER A 331 -14.62 11.63 -5.80
C SER A 331 -14.73 13.14 -5.67
N LEU A 332 -15.94 13.72 -5.92
CA LEU A 332 -16.19 15.14 -5.77
C LEU A 332 -16.13 15.62 -4.31
N HIS A 333 -16.58 14.79 -3.34
CA HIS A 333 -16.42 15.09 -1.92
C HIS A 333 -14.94 15.13 -1.52
N HIS A 334 -14.12 14.18 -1.99
CA HIS A 334 -12.68 14.19 -1.73
C HIS A 334 -11.97 15.39 -2.35
N ALA A 335 -12.34 15.74 -3.58
CA ALA A 335 -11.80 16.94 -4.21
C ALA A 335 -12.19 18.22 -3.43
N ALA A 336 -13.42 18.26 -2.86
CA ALA A 336 -13.89 19.38 -2.04
C ALA A 336 -13.17 19.50 -0.68
N MET A 337 -12.59 18.42 -0.16
CA MET A 337 -11.78 18.41 1.07
C MET A 337 -10.35 18.91 0.86
N ARG A 338 -9.92 19.13 -0.39
CA ARG A 338 -8.54 19.52 -0.70
C ARG A 338 -8.43 21.04 -0.83
N LEU A 339 -7.27 21.56 -0.41
CA LEU A 339 -6.90 22.96 -0.66
C LEU A 339 -6.62 23.23 -2.15
N ASP A 340 -6.12 22.21 -2.84
CA ASP A 340 -5.85 22.27 -4.27
C ASP A 340 -7.12 22.05 -5.08
N THR A 341 -7.38 22.93 -6.02
CA THR A 341 -8.58 22.91 -6.87
C THR A 341 -8.40 22.16 -8.19
N ILE A 342 -7.23 21.57 -8.47
CA ILE A 342 -6.95 20.86 -9.73
C ILE A 342 -7.92 19.69 -9.92
N PRO A 343 -8.02 18.70 -9.01
CA PRO A 343 -8.92 17.55 -9.20
C PRO A 343 -10.40 17.98 -9.16
N LEU A 344 -10.73 19.03 -8.41
CA LEU A 344 -12.08 19.59 -8.41
C LEU A 344 -12.46 20.08 -9.82
N ARG A 345 -11.59 20.90 -10.45
CA ARG A 345 -11.83 21.42 -11.80
C ARG A 345 -11.91 20.32 -12.85
N GLN A 346 -11.05 19.31 -12.74
CA GLN A 346 -11.09 18.15 -13.62
C GLN A 346 -12.44 17.43 -13.53
N LEU A 347 -12.93 17.18 -12.32
CA LEU A 347 -14.24 16.54 -12.10
C LEU A 347 -15.39 17.42 -12.57
N LEU A 348 -15.36 18.73 -12.29
CA LEU A 348 -16.40 19.68 -12.70
C LEU A 348 -16.50 19.87 -14.23
N ALA A 349 -15.44 19.54 -14.97
CA ALA A 349 -15.44 19.58 -16.42
C ALA A 349 -16.15 18.36 -17.06
N VAL A 350 -16.45 17.30 -16.26
CA VAL A 350 -17.07 16.08 -16.80
C VAL A 350 -18.58 16.26 -16.89
N PRO A 351 -19.19 16.01 -18.07
CA PRO A 351 -20.64 16.07 -18.22
C PRO A 351 -21.33 15.05 -17.29
N GLY A 352 -22.42 15.48 -16.66
CA GLY A 352 -23.23 14.60 -15.80
C GLY A 352 -22.70 14.41 -14.38
N ILE A 353 -21.70 15.18 -13.96
CA ILE A 353 -21.24 15.17 -12.55
C ILE A 353 -22.35 15.61 -11.60
N ALA A 354 -22.61 14.84 -10.55
CA ALA A 354 -23.65 15.11 -9.58
C ALA A 354 -23.18 16.13 -8.52
N LEU A 355 -23.35 17.40 -8.82
CA LEU A 355 -22.87 18.53 -8.01
C LEU A 355 -23.43 18.55 -6.58
N ASN A 356 -24.66 18.03 -6.41
CA ASN A 356 -25.44 18.15 -5.18
C ASN A 356 -25.67 16.80 -4.48
N LEU A 357 -24.95 15.78 -4.88
CA LEU A 357 -25.11 14.46 -4.29
C LEU A 357 -24.77 14.52 -2.79
N CYS A 358 -25.77 14.21 -1.97
CA CYS A 358 -25.61 14.18 -0.53
C CYS A 358 -25.31 12.76 -0.07
N VAL A 359 -24.17 12.58 0.57
CA VAL A 359 -23.76 11.29 1.11
C VAL A 359 -23.40 11.49 2.59
N ALA A 360 -23.97 10.65 3.45
CA ALA A 360 -23.78 10.74 4.90
C ALA A 360 -24.08 12.15 5.50
N GLY A 361 -25.08 12.85 4.95
CA GLY A 361 -25.43 14.20 5.41
C GLY A 361 -24.47 15.32 4.97
N HIS A 362 -23.67 15.08 3.94
CA HIS A 362 -22.73 16.03 3.39
C HIS A 362 -22.95 16.22 1.89
N SER A 363 -22.98 17.46 1.41
CA SER A 363 -22.82 17.78 -0.01
C SER A 363 -21.40 18.27 -0.27
N PRO A 364 -20.88 18.23 -1.50
CA PRO A 364 -19.53 18.70 -1.80
C PRO A 364 -19.26 20.15 -1.32
N ILE A 365 -20.23 21.06 -1.52
CA ILE A 365 -20.10 22.43 -1.08
C ILE A 365 -20.14 22.55 0.46
N SER A 366 -20.93 21.72 1.15
CA SER A 366 -20.96 21.74 2.62
C SER A 366 -19.66 21.21 3.23
N VAL A 367 -19.01 20.25 2.55
CA VAL A 367 -17.66 19.76 2.92
C VAL A 367 -16.62 20.85 2.72
N ALA A 368 -16.61 21.53 1.58
CA ALA A 368 -15.69 22.64 1.32
C ALA A 368 -15.88 23.78 2.33
N ALA A 369 -17.12 24.09 2.68
CA ALA A 369 -17.47 25.12 3.66
C ALA A 369 -17.00 24.74 5.09
N TYR A 370 -17.13 23.48 5.47
CA TYR A 370 -16.64 22.94 6.74
C TYR A 370 -15.13 23.10 6.89
N HIS A 371 -14.36 22.87 5.82
CA HIS A 371 -12.89 22.98 5.82
C HIS A 371 -12.37 24.39 5.52
N GLY A 372 -13.25 25.35 5.21
CA GLY A 372 -12.85 26.72 4.94
C GLY A 372 -12.14 26.93 3.59
N HIS A 373 -12.35 26.05 2.61
CA HIS A 373 -11.66 26.10 1.32
C HIS A 373 -12.31 27.11 0.36
N VAL A 374 -11.98 28.40 0.51
CA VAL A 374 -12.58 29.52 -0.24
C VAL A 374 -12.55 29.32 -1.76
N LYS A 375 -11.38 28.91 -2.32
CA LYS A 375 -11.23 28.68 -3.76
C LYS A 375 -12.11 27.52 -4.26
N THR A 376 -12.24 26.46 -3.48
CA THR A 376 -13.08 25.31 -3.78
C THR A 376 -14.56 25.69 -3.75
N VAL A 377 -15.00 26.45 -2.73
CA VAL A 377 -16.37 26.98 -2.65
C VAL A 377 -16.65 27.90 -3.83
N ALA A 378 -15.71 28.79 -4.20
CA ALA A 378 -15.86 29.66 -5.35
C ALA A 378 -16.02 28.87 -6.68
N CYS A 379 -15.20 27.84 -6.89
CA CYS A 379 -15.32 26.97 -8.06
C CYS A 379 -16.68 26.26 -8.12
N LEU A 380 -17.16 25.72 -6.98
CA LEU A 380 -18.48 25.07 -6.94
C LEU A 380 -19.60 26.06 -7.21
N LEU A 381 -19.56 27.27 -6.63
CA LEU A 381 -20.56 28.31 -6.84
C LEU A 381 -20.63 28.84 -8.28
N SER A 382 -19.54 28.70 -9.05
CA SER A 382 -19.52 29.07 -10.47
C SER A 382 -20.26 28.09 -11.38
N MET A 383 -20.58 26.89 -10.87
CA MET A 383 -21.31 25.88 -11.64
C MET A 383 -22.81 26.12 -11.60
N GLU A 384 -23.47 25.99 -12.76
CA GLU A 384 -24.92 26.02 -12.83
C GLU A 384 -25.55 24.83 -12.08
N GLY A 385 -26.64 25.06 -11.36
CA GLY A 385 -27.35 24.01 -10.65
C GLY A 385 -26.76 23.61 -9.28
N VAL A 386 -25.69 24.24 -8.82
CA VAL A 386 -25.20 24.00 -7.45
C VAL A 386 -26.18 24.53 -6.42
N GLU A 387 -26.53 23.68 -5.48
CA GLU A 387 -27.37 24.01 -4.33
C GLU A 387 -26.52 24.52 -3.18
N ILE A 388 -26.79 25.77 -2.83
CA ILE A 388 -26.05 26.46 -1.76
C ILE A 388 -26.73 26.34 -0.40
N ASN A 389 -27.92 25.74 -0.35
CA ASN A 389 -28.75 25.57 0.83
C ASN A 389 -28.84 24.10 1.25
N GLY A 390 -29.27 23.81 2.48
CA GLY A 390 -29.18 22.47 3.07
C GLY A 390 -30.35 21.52 2.78
N ARG A 391 -31.43 21.95 2.14
CA ARG A 391 -32.65 21.16 1.87
C ARG A 391 -33.31 20.47 3.08
N GLY A 392 -33.03 20.90 4.31
CA GLY A 392 -33.62 20.36 5.54
C GLY A 392 -33.17 18.97 5.98
N LEU A 393 -32.34 18.28 5.18
CA LEU A 393 -31.77 16.95 5.51
C LEU A 393 -30.30 17.01 5.91
N ILE A 394 -29.66 18.13 5.65
CA ILE A 394 -28.23 18.35 5.91
C ILE A 394 -28.03 19.76 6.46
N ASP A 395 -26.98 19.93 7.26
CA ASP A 395 -26.62 21.26 7.74
C ASP A 395 -26.24 22.17 6.57
N PRO A 396 -26.81 23.39 6.52
CA PRO A 396 -26.50 24.33 5.47
C PRO A 396 -25.00 24.66 5.40
N PRO A 397 -24.40 24.81 4.21
CA PRO A 397 -22.99 25.17 4.05
C PRO A 397 -22.60 26.42 4.85
N ILE A 398 -23.48 27.42 4.92
CA ILE A 398 -23.23 28.62 5.70
C ILE A 398 -23.13 28.33 7.21
N CYS A 399 -23.99 27.47 7.76
CA CYS A 399 -23.93 27.09 9.17
C CYS A 399 -22.63 26.36 9.49
N ARG A 400 -22.17 25.49 8.58
CA ARG A 400 -20.89 24.80 8.73
C ARG A 400 -19.70 25.74 8.68
N ALA A 401 -19.69 26.70 7.75
CA ALA A 401 -18.65 27.71 7.67
C ALA A 401 -18.58 28.56 8.95
N VAL A 402 -19.74 28.96 9.49
CA VAL A 402 -19.83 29.75 10.72
C VAL A 402 -19.38 28.94 11.93
N SER A 403 -19.80 27.69 12.07
CA SER A 403 -19.43 26.84 13.22
C SER A 403 -17.92 26.57 13.33
N HIS A 404 -17.19 26.69 12.22
CA HIS A 404 -15.73 26.50 12.14
C HIS A 404 -14.94 27.80 11.94
N GLY A 405 -15.62 28.97 12.01
CA GLY A 405 -14.97 30.28 12.00
C GLY A 405 -14.44 30.72 10.62
N HIS A 406 -14.96 30.16 9.52
CA HIS A 406 -14.48 30.44 8.16
C HIS A 406 -15.13 31.69 7.55
N LEU A 407 -14.75 32.88 8.03
CA LEU A 407 -15.32 34.16 7.66
C LEU A 407 -15.30 34.44 6.15
N ASP A 408 -14.20 34.08 5.47
CA ASP A 408 -14.09 34.34 4.03
C ASP A 408 -15.05 33.47 3.19
N VAL A 409 -15.32 32.25 3.64
CA VAL A 409 -16.35 31.40 3.03
C VAL A 409 -17.73 31.96 3.27
N VAL A 410 -18.01 32.49 4.48
CA VAL A 410 -19.29 33.15 4.79
C VAL A 410 -19.48 34.40 3.92
N ARG A 411 -18.45 35.22 3.75
CA ARG A 411 -18.49 36.38 2.84
C ARG A 411 -18.86 35.98 1.42
N LEU A 412 -18.22 34.90 0.93
CA LEU A 412 -18.48 34.42 -0.42
C LEU A 412 -19.92 33.90 -0.60
N LEU A 413 -20.44 33.16 0.41
CA LEU A 413 -21.83 32.69 0.41
C LEU A 413 -22.83 33.83 0.51
N VAL A 414 -22.61 34.80 1.39
CA VAL A 414 -23.48 35.98 1.55
C VAL A 414 -23.56 36.83 0.26
N GLN A 415 -22.47 36.89 -0.50
CA GLN A 415 -22.44 37.58 -1.81
C GLN A 415 -23.36 36.92 -2.86
N GLN A 416 -23.80 35.67 -2.65
CA GLN A 416 -24.76 35.01 -3.57
C GLN A 416 -26.18 35.62 -3.47
N GLY A 417 -26.42 36.48 -2.51
CA GLY A 417 -27.66 37.28 -2.40
C GLY A 417 -28.92 36.40 -2.35
N ALA A 418 -29.79 36.56 -3.32
CA ALA A 418 -31.10 35.91 -3.34
C ALA A 418 -31.06 34.38 -3.46
N ARG A 419 -29.94 33.79 -3.94
CA ARG A 419 -29.75 32.35 -4.02
C ARG A 419 -29.57 31.71 -2.65
N LEU A 420 -29.00 32.47 -1.69
CA LEU A 420 -28.73 31.97 -0.33
C LEU A 420 -29.96 32.17 0.56
N ASN A 421 -30.42 31.08 1.20
CA ASN A 421 -31.30 31.16 2.35
C ASN A 421 -30.47 31.30 3.64
N VAL A 422 -30.11 32.51 4.00
CA VAL A 422 -29.28 32.81 5.18
C VAL A 422 -29.96 32.43 6.50
N ASN A 423 -31.28 32.18 6.47
CA ASN A 423 -32.13 31.86 7.62
C ASN A 423 -32.33 30.36 7.81
N GLU A 424 -31.74 29.55 6.97
CA GLU A 424 -31.82 28.07 7.11
C GLU A 424 -31.05 27.60 8.35
N SER A 425 -31.65 26.66 9.07
CA SER A 425 -31.12 26.19 10.33
C SER A 425 -30.48 24.82 10.22
N THR A 426 -29.61 24.49 11.17
CA THR A 426 -29.03 23.15 11.32
C THR A 426 -30.09 22.11 11.67
N VAL A 427 -29.85 20.86 11.26
CA VAL A 427 -30.81 19.75 11.46
C VAL A 427 -30.92 19.37 12.94
N ALA A 428 -29.80 19.36 13.65
CA ALA A 428 -29.73 18.87 15.02
C ALA A 428 -30.26 19.85 16.08
N THR A 429 -29.94 21.15 15.94
CA THR A 429 -30.21 22.16 16.99
C THR A 429 -31.18 23.24 16.53
N HIS A 430 -31.56 23.24 15.25
CA HIS A 430 -32.30 24.33 14.60
C HIS A 430 -31.63 25.70 14.76
N ASP A 431 -30.31 25.76 14.98
CA ASP A 431 -29.58 27.00 15.01
C ASP A 431 -29.39 27.55 13.58
N THR A 432 -29.72 28.81 13.39
CA THR A 432 -29.33 29.53 12.18
C THR A 432 -27.85 29.90 12.27
N ALA A 433 -27.26 30.28 11.12
CA ALA A 433 -25.89 30.80 11.08
C ALA A 433 -25.68 31.96 12.07
N LEU A 434 -26.66 32.85 12.21
CA LEU A 434 -26.62 33.97 13.14
C LEU A 434 -26.67 33.50 14.63
N CYS A 435 -27.45 32.46 14.93
CA CYS A 435 -27.48 31.84 16.27
C CYS A 435 -26.11 31.26 16.65
N ILE A 436 -25.48 30.55 15.71
CA ILE A 436 -24.15 29.94 15.93
C ILE A 436 -23.09 31.03 16.16
N ALA A 437 -23.04 32.04 15.33
CA ALA A 437 -22.11 33.18 15.45
C ALA A 437 -22.31 33.95 16.77
N ALA A 438 -23.57 34.22 17.14
CA ALA A 438 -23.91 34.92 18.37
C ALA A 438 -23.53 34.13 19.64
N ARG A 439 -23.71 32.83 19.62
CA ARG A 439 -23.28 31.93 20.70
C ARG A 439 -21.75 31.86 20.81
N GLY A 440 -21.06 31.79 19.65
CA GLY A 440 -19.59 31.69 19.58
C GLY A 440 -18.84 32.97 19.92
N GLY A 441 -19.52 34.12 20.00
CA GLY A 441 -18.88 35.39 20.34
C GLY A 441 -18.11 36.02 19.17
N ASP A 442 -18.33 35.60 17.93
CA ASP A 442 -17.65 36.12 16.76
C ASP A 442 -18.38 37.35 16.17
N LEU A 443 -17.90 38.51 16.58
CA LEU A 443 -18.50 39.81 16.14
C LEU A 443 -18.36 40.03 14.63
N GLU A 444 -17.23 39.69 14.03
CA GLU A 444 -17.02 39.89 12.60
C GLU A 444 -17.96 39.02 11.77
N MET A 445 -18.15 37.77 12.20
CA MET A 445 -19.10 36.84 11.60
C MET A 445 -20.55 37.37 11.70
N VAL A 446 -20.94 37.84 12.88
CA VAL A 446 -22.26 38.47 13.09
C VAL A 446 -22.46 39.68 12.18
N ARG A 447 -21.48 40.56 12.10
CA ARG A 447 -21.55 41.77 11.22
C ARG A 447 -21.70 41.35 9.76
N GLU A 448 -20.96 40.36 9.31
CA GLU A 448 -21.04 39.89 7.92
C GLU A 448 -22.41 39.30 7.59
N LEU A 449 -22.97 38.50 8.49
CA LEU A 449 -24.31 37.91 8.33
C LEU A 449 -25.41 39.01 8.33
N LEU A 450 -25.29 40.01 9.19
CA LEU A 450 -26.24 41.13 9.27
C LEU A 450 -26.26 42.01 8.01
N ARG A 451 -25.23 41.99 7.16
CA ARG A 451 -25.21 42.63 5.84
C ARG A 451 -26.18 42.02 4.85
N HIS A 452 -26.59 40.75 5.06
CA HIS A 452 -27.52 40.11 4.14
C HIS A 452 -28.94 40.66 4.32
N GLY A 453 -29.51 41.26 3.27
CA GLY A 453 -30.77 41.97 3.32
C GLY A 453 -32.01 41.16 3.76
N ARG A 454 -31.94 39.83 3.69
CA ARG A 454 -33.03 38.93 4.06
C ARG A 454 -32.81 38.23 5.40
N ILE A 455 -31.80 38.62 6.19
CA ILE A 455 -31.53 37.99 7.51
C ILE A 455 -32.71 38.27 8.46
N ASP A 456 -33.18 37.23 9.13
CA ASP A 456 -34.13 37.33 10.23
C ASP A 456 -33.40 37.14 11.57
N VAL A 457 -33.31 38.20 12.33
CA VAL A 457 -32.60 38.27 13.60
C VAL A 457 -33.41 37.70 14.77
N ASN A 458 -34.67 37.26 14.53
CA ASN A 458 -35.61 36.78 15.54
C ASN A 458 -35.86 35.29 15.49
N LEU A 459 -35.22 34.54 14.57
CA LEU A 459 -35.38 33.09 14.47
C LEU A 459 -34.82 32.39 15.69
N ARG A 460 -35.57 31.39 16.16
CA ARG A 460 -35.24 30.64 17.39
C ARG A 460 -34.81 29.23 17.07
N ASN A 461 -33.89 28.75 17.89
CA ASN A 461 -33.45 27.38 17.86
C ASN A 461 -34.48 26.43 18.56
N GLN A 462 -34.15 25.15 18.68
CA GLN A 462 -35.01 24.16 19.35
C GLN A 462 -35.28 24.45 20.83
N TRP A 463 -34.45 25.28 21.49
CA TRP A 463 -34.62 25.72 22.86
C TRP A 463 -35.37 27.06 22.98
N PHE A 464 -35.96 27.54 21.87
CA PHE A 464 -36.66 28.82 21.77
C PHE A 464 -35.77 30.05 22.06
N GLU A 465 -34.45 29.92 21.84
CA GLU A 465 -33.50 31.00 22.00
C GLU A 465 -33.17 31.61 20.63
N ASP A 466 -33.25 32.91 20.56
CA ASP A 466 -32.86 33.70 19.40
C ASP A 466 -31.39 34.16 19.51
N PRO A 467 -30.78 34.74 18.45
CA PRO A 467 -29.39 35.19 18.47
C PRO A 467 -29.07 36.17 19.60
N LEU A 468 -30.00 37.08 19.95
CA LEU A 468 -29.79 38.05 21.04
C LEU A 468 -29.71 37.34 22.40
N MET A 469 -30.63 36.41 22.66
CA MET A 469 -30.60 35.60 23.91
C MET A 469 -29.31 34.82 24.05
N LEU A 470 -28.81 34.23 22.94
CA LEU A 470 -27.55 33.47 22.91
C LEU A 470 -26.34 34.37 23.18
N ALA A 471 -26.30 35.58 22.57
CA ALA A 471 -25.23 36.55 22.81
C ALA A 471 -25.24 37.07 24.27
N VAL A 472 -26.42 37.31 24.85
CA VAL A 472 -26.57 37.73 26.23
C VAL A 472 -26.10 36.63 27.19
N ARG A 473 -26.49 35.38 26.94
CA ARG A 473 -26.06 34.23 27.78
C ARG A 473 -24.53 34.04 27.70
N GLY A 474 -23.92 34.26 26.51
CA GLY A 474 -22.47 34.22 26.31
C GLY A 474 -21.71 35.42 26.89
N GLY A 475 -22.41 36.48 27.30
CA GLY A 475 -21.78 37.72 27.77
C GLY A 475 -21.11 38.56 26.68
N HIS A 476 -21.51 38.37 25.42
CA HIS A 476 -20.87 38.99 24.27
C HIS A 476 -21.41 40.40 24.01
N PHE A 477 -20.98 41.38 24.81
CA PHE A 477 -21.50 42.77 24.78
C PHE A 477 -21.49 43.37 23.36
N SER A 478 -20.38 43.28 22.64
CA SER A 478 -20.27 43.85 21.29
C SER A 478 -21.26 43.27 20.27
N ILE A 479 -21.61 41.98 20.44
CA ILE A 479 -22.62 41.33 19.60
C ILE A 479 -24.03 41.76 20.02
N VAL A 480 -24.27 41.87 21.32
CA VAL A 480 -25.54 42.40 21.83
C VAL A 480 -25.79 43.82 21.27
N ASP A 481 -24.77 44.67 21.31
CA ASP A 481 -24.86 46.06 20.76
C ASP A 481 -25.17 46.02 19.25
N ALA A 482 -24.48 45.21 18.49
CA ALA A 482 -24.72 45.05 17.04
C ALA A 482 -26.13 44.54 16.71
N LEU A 483 -26.66 43.57 17.51
CA LEU A 483 -28.00 43.01 17.32
C LEU A 483 -29.09 43.99 17.76
N VAL A 484 -28.91 44.69 18.88
CA VAL A 484 -29.83 45.70 19.41
C VAL A 484 -29.96 46.90 18.45
N ALA A 485 -28.89 47.24 17.76
CA ALA A 485 -28.93 48.29 16.72
C ALA A 485 -29.77 47.91 15.47
N ASN A 486 -30.10 46.60 15.29
CA ASN A 486 -30.87 46.17 14.12
C ASN A 486 -32.35 46.56 14.25
N PRO A 487 -32.93 47.29 13.26
CA PRO A 487 -34.32 47.78 13.34
C PRO A 487 -35.38 46.67 13.28
N ARG A 488 -35.00 45.44 12.80
CA ARG A 488 -35.92 44.30 12.66
C ARG A 488 -36.05 43.47 13.95
N LEU A 489 -35.29 43.82 14.99
CA LEU A 489 -35.34 43.09 16.25
C LEU A 489 -36.69 43.32 16.96
N THR A 490 -37.33 42.24 17.41
CA THR A 490 -38.65 42.31 18.04
C THR A 490 -38.58 42.69 19.52
N HIS A 491 -39.63 43.36 20.00
CA HIS A 491 -39.80 43.62 21.43
C HIS A 491 -39.80 42.37 22.31
N PHE A 492 -40.29 41.27 21.79
CA PHE A 492 -40.28 40.00 22.53
C PHE A 492 -38.85 39.53 22.78
N SER A 493 -38.00 39.57 21.76
CA SER A 493 -36.58 39.23 21.87
C SER A 493 -35.86 40.12 22.88
N LEU A 494 -36.07 41.44 22.82
CA LEU A 494 -35.49 42.40 23.76
C LEU A 494 -35.89 42.13 25.23
N ARG A 495 -37.18 41.87 25.50
CA ARG A 495 -37.65 41.61 26.86
C ARG A 495 -37.09 40.33 27.44
N ARG A 496 -37.16 39.24 26.67
CA ARG A 496 -36.63 37.96 27.12
C ARG A 496 -35.11 37.98 27.35
N SER A 497 -34.38 38.70 26.47
CA SER A 497 -32.95 38.89 26.64
C SER A 497 -32.60 39.75 27.85
N LEU A 498 -33.44 40.74 28.20
CA LEU A 498 -33.26 41.55 29.41
C LEU A 498 -33.38 40.69 30.68
N ASP A 499 -34.35 39.76 30.70
CA ASP A 499 -34.54 38.83 31.83
C ASP A 499 -33.34 37.89 32.03
N LEU A 500 -32.62 37.55 30.96
CA LEU A 500 -31.44 36.70 30.95
C LEU A 500 -30.14 37.44 31.29
N ALA A 501 -30.13 38.78 31.11
CA ALA A 501 -28.92 39.59 31.23
C ALA A 501 -28.46 39.73 32.70
N LYS A 502 -27.27 39.25 33.02
CA LYS A 502 -26.63 39.42 34.30
C LYS A 502 -25.70 40.65 34.34
N ASP A 503 -25.15 41.01 33.22
CA ASP A 503 -24.22 42.13 33.08
C ASP A 503 -24.96 43.47 32.97
N TYR A 504 -24.51 44.46 33.74
CA TYR A 504 -25.11 45.79 33.77
C TYR A 504 -25.01 46.53 32.39
N CYS A 505 -23.89 46.38 31.69
CA CYS A 505 -23.71 47.06 30.42
C CYS A 505 -24.66 46.48 29.34
N ILE A 506 -24.83 45.15 29.35
CA ILE A 506 -25.79 44.45 28.48
C ILE A 506 -27.22 44.89 28.81
N GLN A 507 -27.61 44.95 30.11
CA GLN A 507 -28.92 45.42 30.53
C GLN A 507 -29.16 46.86 30.06
N LYS A 508 -28.17 47.75 30.21
CA LYS A 508 -28.23 49.13 29.80
C LYS A 508 -28.48 49.28 28.27
N ALA A 509 -27.72 48.53 27.47
CA ALA A 509 -27.88 48.55 25.99
C ALA A 509 -29.29 48.11 25.57
N ILE A 510 -29.80 47.02 26.14
CA ILE A 510 -31.15 46.51 25.83
C ILE A 510 -32.25 47.50 26.30
N ARG A 511 -32.13 48.05 27.52
CA ARG A 511 -33.08 49.05 28.07
C ARG A 511 -33.11 50.31 27.20
N SER A 512 -31.96 50.84 26.77
CA SER A 512 -31.88 51.99 25.89
C SER A 512 -32.71 51.76 24.65
N ARG A 513 -32.54 50.60 23.99
CA ARG A 513 -33.29 50.27 22.75
C ARG A 513 -34.80 50.13 22.98
N ILE A 514 -35.21 49.52 24.13
CA ILE A 514 -36.64 49.44 24.51
C ILE A 514 -37.24 50.83 24.68
N CYS A 515 -36.49 51.77 25.28
CA CYS A 515 -36.96 53.15 25.50
C CYS A 515 -37.01 53.97 24.21
N ASP A 516 -36.15 53.73 23.23
CA ASP A 516 -36.07 54.46 21.95
C ASP A 516 -37.17 54.09 20.95
N ASP A 517 -37.83 52.93 21.17
CA ASP A 517 -38.89 52.52 20.25
C ASP A 517 -40.14 53.39 20.44
N ASN A 518 -40.55 54.03 19.33
CA ASN A 518 -41.69 54.98 19.31
C ASN A 518 -43.02 54.36 19.72
N THR A 519 -43.22 53.05 19.63
CA THR A 519 -44.37 52.31 20.13
C THR A 519 -44.42 52.26 21.65
N THR A 520 -43.27 52.12 22.32
CA THR A 520 -43.15 52.19 23.77
C THR A 520 -43.29 53.61 24.29
N LYS A 521 -42.79 54.62 23.59
CA LYS A 521 -43.04 56.04 23.95
C LYS A 521 -44.53 56.40 23.92
N LYS A 522 -45.31 55.83 22.99
CA LYS A 522 -46.77 56.00 22.95
C LYS A 522 -47.50 55.25 24.09
N LEU A 523 -47.05 54.09 24.46
CA LEU A 523 -47.62 53.30 25.58
C LEU A 523 -47.28 53.92 26.95
N LEU A 524 -46.06 54.43 27.13
CA LEU A 524 -45.64 55.15 28.34
C LEU A 524 -46.35 56.49 28.52
N LYS A 525 -46.71 57.17 27.44
CA LYS A 525 -47.54 58.41 27.47
C LYS A 525 -49.00 58.11 27.86
N ARG A 526 -49.53 56.92 27.63
CA ARG A 526 -50.93 56.54 27.95
C ARG A 526 -51.11 55.91 29.31
N SER A 527 -50.04 55.53 30.05
CA SER A 527 -50.17 54.92 31.36
C SER A 527 -48.88 55.13 32.19
N PRO A 528 -48.68 56.31 32.80
CA PRO A 528 -47.42 56.68 33.44
C PRO A 528 -47.12 55.90 34.76
N ARG A 529 -48.07 55.23 35.38
CA ARG A 529 -47.89 54.68 36.74
C ARG A 529 -47.90 53.17 36.87
N ARG A 530 -48.17 52.40 35.83
CA ARG A 530 -48.23 50.92 35.94
C ARG A 530 -47.14 50.15 35.15
N VAL A 531 -46.31 50.84 34.43
CA VAL A 531 -45.27 50.17 33.60
C VAL A 531 -43.92 50.12 34.31
N PHE A 532 -43.67 51.01 35.28
CA PHE A 532 -42.40 51.03 36.02
C PHE A 532 -42.24 49.93 37.07
N ASP A 533 -43.35 49.38 37.60
CA ASP A 533 -43.32 48.31 38.61
C ASP A 533 -43.23 46.89 37.98
N ARG A 534 -43.19 46.80 36.64
CA ARG A 534 -43.05 45.51 35.88
C ARG A 534 -41.90 45.52 34.88
N LEU A 535 -41.06 46.54 34.82
CA LEU A 535 -39.80 46.60 34.10
C LEU A 535 -38.65 46.60 35.12
#